data_cf45b5b36c2ffcb6412ed6fdb7cc1ad3
#
_entry.id   cf45b5b36c2ffcb6412ed6fdb7cc1ad3
#
_cell.length_a   1.000
_cell.length_b   1.000
_cell.length_c   1.000
_cell.angle_alpha   90.00
_cell.angle_beta   90.00
_cell.angle_gamma   90.00
#
_symmetry.space_group_name_H-M   'P 1'
#
loop_
_entity.id
_entity.type
_entity.pdbx_description
1 polymer ?
#
loop_
_entity_poly.entity_id
_entity_poly.type
_entity_poly.pdbx_seq_one_letter_code
_entity_poly.pdbx_strand_id
1 'polypeptide(L)'
;MKFKEYDVIIVGTGVSGLYAALNLDSSMQILMLSKRELTLCNSALAQGGVAAVMDTSNDNYELHIKDTLIAGGYKNNIDNVRILVEQGPKDVKNLLNYGVDFDRKQDGSIDLTLEGGHCRHRIAHHKDSTGFEIVTSLIEGVKKLSNVTILENTHLLGLTKRGDDFLFDVLHEGKHSYYTTKNTILATGGIGRVYDYTTNSAIATGDGIQFAYNMGADIQHLSYVQFHPTAFADHENRECFLVSEAVRGEGAYLLNCNKERFMHKYEPERKELAPRDVVSKDMMKEQKETGSDKFYLDISYKDSEFIKNRFPMIYNKVLEKGYDMTKEPIPIYPCQHYLMGGIGVNGHGATNVKGLYAAGECAHTGVHGINRLASNSLLEALVFSRLIAEDINKNNTHRELGTLEADYPSPDGKPLPKGIRTEIRHIMPVSYTHLRAHE
;
A
#
# COMPACT_ATOMS: atom_id res chain seq x y z
N MET A 1 -30.53 -9.16 17.16
CA MET A 1 -29.30 -9.96 16.97
C MET A 1 -28.38 -9.72 18.15
N LYS A 2 -27.55 -10.71 18.52
CA LYS A 2 -26.57 -10.59 19.61
C LYS A 2 -25.19 -10.30 19.02
N PHE A 3 -24.59 -9.20 19.43
CA PHE A 3 -23.27 -8.74 18.99
C PHE A 3 -22.25 -8.97 20.12
N LYS A 4 -21.18 -9.72 19.85
CA LYS A 4 -20.06 -9.88 20.78
C LYS A 4 -19.21 -8.61 20.78
N GLU A 5 -18.95 -8.05 21.96
CA GLU A 5 -18.18 -6.81 22.12
C GLU A 5 -16.67 -7.05 22.09
N TYR A 6 -15.95 -6.07 21.51
CA TYR A 6 -14.52 -5.90 21.57
C TYR A 6 -14.18 -4.43 21.85
N ASP A 7 -13.01 -4.15 22.40
CA ASP A 7 -12.54 -2.77 22.60
C ASP A 7 -12.21 -2.11 21.27
N VAL A 8 -11.55 -2.87 20.38
CA VAL A 8 -11.18 -2.43 19.03
C VAL A 8 -11.45 -3.53 18.01
N ILE A 9 -12.03 -3.17 16.87
CA ILE A 9 -12.11 -4.05 15.70
C ILE A 9 -11.28 -3.45 14.56
N ILE A 10 -10.33 -4.24 14.05
CA ILE A 10 -9.45 -3.89 12.93
C ILE A 10 -9.89 -4.67 11.70
N VAL A 11 -10.20 -3.95 10.61
CA VAL A 11 -10.58 -4.57 9.33
C VAL A 11 -9.40 -4.47 8.37
N GLY A 12 -8.76 -5.60 8.12
CA GLY A 12 -7.56 -5.73 7.28
C GLY A 12 -6.32 -6.10 8.08
N THR A 13 -5.50 -6.96 7.49
CA THR A 13 -4.31 -7.59 8.09
C THR A 13 -3.05 -7.35 7.26
N GLY A 14 -3.01 -6.24 6.50
CA GLY A 14 -1.78 -5.68 5.95
C GLY A 14 -0.92 -5.04 7.05
N VAL A 15 0.22 -4.44 6.68
CA VAL A 15 1.13 -3.78 7.63
C VAL A 15 0.37 -2.83 8.56
N SER A 16 -0.56 -2.01 8.05
CA SER A 16 -1.30 -1.06 8.89
C SER A 16 -2.10 -1.74 10.00
N GLY A 17 -2.89 -2.76 9.67
CA GLY A 17 -3.71 -3.46 10.67
C GLY A 17 -2.88 -4.22 11.69
N LEU A 18 -1.84 -4.94 11.22
CA LEU A 18 -0.93 -5.68 12.10
C LEU A 18 -0.17 -4.76 13.04
N TYR A 19 0.37 -3.66 12.51
CA TYR A 19 1.16 -2.73 13.32
C TYR A 19 0.29 -1.92 14.29
N ALA A 20 -0.98 -1.61 13.93
CA ALA A 20 -1.94 -1.04 14.87
C ALA A 20 -2.19 -2.00 16.03
N ALA A 21 -2.46 -3.29 15.76
CA ALA A 21 -2.70 -4.29 16.81
C ALA A 21 -1.52 -4.43 17.78
N LEU A 22 -0.28 -4.37 17.27
CA LEU A 22 0.95 -4.46 18.07
C LEU A 22 1.21 -3.22 18.95
N ASN A 23 0.58 -2.09 18.66
CA ASN A 23 0.74 -0.83 19.40
C ASN A 23 -0.46 -0.47 20.29
N LEU A 24 -1.57 -1.23 20.21
CA LEU A 24 -2.70 -1.10 21.13
C LEU A 24 -2.34 -1.67 22.51
N ASP A 25 -2.96 -1.11 23.56
CA ASP A 25 -2.74 -1.54 24.93
C ASP A 25 -3.14 -3.00 25.14
N SER A 26 -2.28 -3.77 25.81
CA SER A 26 -2.45 -5.20 26.03
C SER A 26 -3.68 -5.57 26.88
N SER A 27 -4.29 -4.62 27.56
CA SER A 27 -5.53 -4.79 28.31
C SER A 27 -6.78 -4.80 27.43
N MET A 28 -6.68 -4.30 26.18
CA MET A 28 -7.80 -4.26 25.23
C MET A 28 -8.02 -5.61 24.55
N GLN A 29 -9.27 -6.01 24.40
CA GLN A 29 -9.64 -7.15 23.56
C GLN A 29 -9.81 -6.69 22.12
N ILE A 30 -9.02 -7.24 21.21
CA ILE A 30 -8.91 -6.82 19.81
C ILE A 30 -9.43 -7.94 18.90
N LEU A 31 -10.29 -7.59 17.95
CA LEU A 31 -10.68 -8.47 16.85
C LEU A 31 -10.07 -7.98 15.55
N MET A 32 -9.34 -8.84 14.86
CA MET A 32 -8.83 -8.58 13.51
C MET A 32 -9.58 -9.42 12.48
N LEU A 33 -10.05 -8.77 11.42
CA LEU A 33 -10.79 -9.41 10.33
C LEU A 33 -9.91 -9.42 9.07
N SER A 34 -9.61 -10.61 8.55
CA SER A 34 -8.89 -10.79 7.28
C SER A 34 -9.79 -11.43 6.23
N LYS A 35 -9.91 -10.77 5.08
CA LYS A 35 -10.76 -11.24 3.96
C LYS A 35 -10.27 -12.55 3.36
N ARG A 36 -8.96 -12.82 3.45
CA ARG A 36 -8.27 -14.03 2.99
C ARG A 36 -7.19 -14.42 4.02
N GLU A 37 -6.28 -15.27 3.61
CA GLU A 37 -5.08 -15.64 4.38
C GLU A 37 -4.27 -14.36 4.71
N LEU A 38 -3.61 -14.34 5.86
CA LEU A 38 -2.92 -13.16 6.39
C LEU A 38 -1.85 -12.61 5.44
N THR A 39 -1.18 -13.48 4.71
CA THR A 39 -0.12 -13.09 3.76
C THR A 39 -0.64 -12.60 2.42
N LEU A 40 -1.94 -12.78 2.10
CA LEU A 40 -2.53 -12.30 0.86
C LEU A 40 -2.94 -10.83 1.01
N CYS A 41 -1.99 -9.93 0.93
CA CYS A 41 -2.21 -8.48 0.99
C CYS A 41 -1.20 -7.73 0.11
N ASN A 42 -1.55 -6.50 -0.28
CA ASN A 42 -0.64 -5.65 -1.08
C ASN A 42 0.68 -5.35 -0.35
N SER A 43 0.63 -5.27 0.97
CA SER A 43 1.85 -5.05 1.78
C SER A 43 2.87 -6.17 1.59
N ALA A 44 2.44 -7.44 1.52
CA ALA A 44 3.32 -8.59 1.28
C ALA A 44 3.89 -8.61 -0.15
N LEU A 45 3.22 -7.97 -1.11
CA LEU A 45 3.69 -7.85 -2.49
C LEU A 45 4.69 -6.71 -2.70
N ALA A 46 4.95 -5.88 -1.68
CA ALA A 46 5.86 -4.74 -1.80
C ALA A 46 7.32 -5.23 -1.91
N GLN A 47 7.93 -4.96 -3.06
CA GLN A 47 9.28 -5.42 -3.41
C GLN A 47 10.38 -4.44 -3.00
N GLY A 48 10.08 -3.13 -2.97
CA GLY A 48 11.04 -2.06 -2.67
C GLY A 48 11.47 -2.05 -1.20
N GLY A 49 11.13 -1.00 -0.48
CA GLY A 49 11.52 -0.90 0.93
C GLY A 49 10.68 0.09 1.72
N VAL A 50 11.22 0.56 2.83
CA VAL A 50 10.65 1.59 3.68
C VAL A 50 11.59 2.80 3.69
N ALA A 51 11.05 3.97 3.29
CA ALA A 51 11.84 5.21 3.24
C ALA A 51 11.92 5.83 4.63
N ALA A 52 13.13 5.99 5.17
CA ALA A 52 13.32 6.70 6.44
C ALA A 52 14.73 7.31 6.54
N VAL A 53 14.85 8.45 7.21
CA VAL A 53 16.15 9.09 7.47
C VAL A 53 16.86 8.35 8.61
N MET A 54 17.61 7.32 8.26
CA MET A 54 18.33 6.47 9.22
C MET A 54 19.78 6.91 9.41
N ASP A 55 20.39 7.52 8.40
CA ASP A 55 21.75 8.05 8.39
C ASP A 55 21.74 9.58 8.32
N THR A 56 21.81 10.24 9.47
CA THR A 56 21.79 11.70 9.58
C THR A 56 23.11 12.37 9.16
N SER A 57 24.16 11.62 8.86
CA SER A 57 25.42 12.17 8.35
C SER A 57 25.32 12.54 6.85
N ASN A 58 24.50 11.80 6.11
CA ASN A 58 24.34 11.95 4.66
C ASN A 58 22.94 12.36 4.22
N ASP A 59 21.95 12.32 5.14
CA ASP A 59 20.55 12.63 4.87
C ASP A 59 19.94 13.45 6.00
N ASN A 60 18.79 14.10 5.77
CA ASN A 60 18.04 14.81 6.78
C ASN A 60 16.54 14.87 6.44
N TYR A 61 15.73 15.24 7.43
CA TYR A 61 14.27 15.30 7.29
C TYR A 61 13.81 16.28 6.21
N GLU A 62 14.43 17.44 6.07
CA GLU A 62 14.03 18.45 5.07
C GLU A 62 14.25 17.95 3.63
N LEU A 63 15.29 17.15 3.38
CA LEU A 63 15.50 16.52 2.07
C LEU A 63 14.42 15.48 1.77
N HIS A 64 14.03 14.64 2.74
CA HIS A 64 12.96 13.66 2.55
C HIS A 64 11.59 14.34 2.38
N ILE A 65 11.31 15.38 3.17
CA ILE A 65 10.11 16.22 3.02
C ILE A 65 10.07 16.82 1.62
N LYS A 66 11.16 17.43 1.17
CA LYS A 66 11.26 18.05 -0.16
C LYS A 66 11.00 17.04 -1.28
N ASP A 67 11.63 15.87 -1.23
CA ASP A 67 11.42 14.80 -2.22
C ASP A 67 9.94 14.35 -2.25
N THR A 68 9.31 14.22 -1.06
CA THR A 68 7.89 13.87 -0.93
C THR A 68 6.97 14.93 -1.52
N LEU A 69 7.25 16.22 -1.27
CA LEU A 69 6.48 17.33 -1.82
C LEU A 69 6.60 17.43 -3.34
N ILE A 70 7.82 17.27 -3.88
CA ILE A 70 8.06 17.26 -5.33
C ILE A 70 7.28 16.12 -5.99
N ALA A 71 7.41 14.90 -5.47
CA ALA A 71 6.70 13.75 -5.99
C ALA A 71 5.18 13.93 -5.95
N GLY A 72 4.66 14.52 -4.88
CA GLY A 72 3.23 14.77 -4.67
C GLY A 72 2.69 16.00 -5.41
N GLY A 73 3.52 16.66 -6.26
CA GLY A 73 3.12 17.85 -7.03
C GLY A 73 2.75 19.04 -6.14
N TYR A 74 3.29 19.13 -4.94
CA TYR A 74 2.98 20.15 -3.92
C TYR A 74 1.48 20.22 -3.54
N LYS A 75 0.75 19.11 -3.74
CA LYS A 75 -0.64 18.94 -3.29
C LYS A 75 -0.74 18.13 -1.99
N ASN A 76 0.38 17.99 -1.31
CA ASN A 76 0.52 17.27 -0.06
C ASN A 76 -0.02 18.08 1.12
N ASN A 77 -0.49 17.39 2.17
CA ASN A 77 -0.65 17.97 3.49
C ASN A 77 0.74 18.04 4.16
N ILE A 78 1.32 19.23 4.24
CA ILE A 78 2.70 19.43 4.74
C ILE A 78 2.87 18.99 6.19
N ASP A 79 1.86 19.19 7.05
CA ASP A 79 1.94 18.81 8.45
C ASP A 79 2.00 17.30 8.60
N ASN A 80 1.18 16.57 7.83
CA ASN A 80 1.21 15.10 7.80
C ASN A 80 2.49 14.56 7.14
N VAL A 81 3.07 15.25 6.15
CA VAL A 81 4.38 14.91 5.60
C VAL A 81 5.48 15.04 6.67
N ARG A 82 5.46 16.10 7.47
CA ARG A 82 6.40 16.26 8.60
C ARG A 82 6.23 15.14 9.62
N ILE A 83 5.00 14.84 10.03
CA ILE A 83 4.71 13.73 10.93
C ILE A 83 5.30 12.41 10.38
N LEU A 84 5.03 12.10 9.10
CA LEU A 84 5.55 10.90 8.46
C LEU A 84 7.08 10.81 8.54
N VAL A 85 7.75 11.87 8.12
CA VAL A 85 9.22 11.87 7.95
C VAL A 85 9.93 11.90 9.29
N GLU A 86 9.47 12.72 10.24
CA GLU A 86 10.12 12.87 11.55
C GLU A 86 9.88 11.67 12.47
N GLN A 87 8.69 11.04 12.38
CA GLN A 87 8.36 9.85 13.18
C GLN A 87 8.88 8.54 12.55
N GLY A 88 9.08 8.53 11.23
CA GLY A 88 9.44 7.33 10.46
C GLY A 88 10.62 6.53 11.00
N PRO A 89 11.77 7.14 11.34
CA PRO A 89 12.93 6.40 11.87
C PRO A 89 12.65 5.62 13.15
N LYS A 90 11.74 6.10 14.00
CA LYS A 90 11.29 5.38 15.21
C LYS A 90 10.60 4.08 14.82
N ASP A 91 9.68 4.14 13.85
CA ASP A 91 8.89 2.99 13.45
C ASP A 91 9.71 1.96 12.67
N VAL A 92 10.64 2.39 11.80
CA VAL A 92 11.57 1.49 11.10
C VAL A 92 12.48 0.78 12.10
N LYS A 93 13.00 1.48 13.12
CA LYS A 93 13.77 0.83 14.19
C LYS A 93 12.94 -0.17 15.00
N ASN A 94 11.66 0.16 15.24
CA ASN A 94 10.77 -0.73 15.98
C ASN A 94 10.49 -2.04 15.24
N LEU A 95 10.53 -2.06 13.90
CA LEU A 95 10.40 -3.30 13.12
C LEU A 95 11.49 -4.33 13.47
N LEU A 96 12.71 -3.87 13.83
CA LEU A 96 13.79 -4.78 14.28
C LEU A 96 13.41 -5.53 15.57
N ASN A 97 12.60 -4.90 16.45
CA ASN A 97 12.13 -5.55 17.68
C ASN A 97 11.12 -6.67 17.39
N TYR A 98 10.45 -6.62 16.24
CA TYR A 98 9.57 -7.69 15.76
C TYR A 98 10.27 -8.73 14.91
N GLY A 99 11.60 -8.62 14.74
CA GLY A 99 12.42 -9.59 14.04
C GLY A 99 12.53 -9.38 12.53
N VAL A 100 12.15 -8.20 12.03
CA VAL A 100 12.35 -7.87 10.60
C VAL A 100 13.84 -7.83 10.29
N ASP A 101 14.28 -8.60 9.30
CA ASP A 101 15.66 -8.72 8.86
C ASP A 101 15.90 -7.85 7.63
N PHE A 102 16.36 -6.61 7.85
CA PHE A 102 16.82 -5.74 6.76
C PHE A 102 18.23 -6.11 6.33
N ASP A 103 18.52 -5.97 5.04
CA ASP A 103 19.86 -6.14 4.49
C ASP A 103 20.85 -5.21 5.21
N ARG A 104 22.08 -5.72 5.44
CA ARG A 104 23.09 -5.04 6.23
C ARG A 104 24.40 -4.90 5.48
N LYS A 105 25.09 -3.80 5.74
CA LYS A 105 26.49 -3.59 5.32
C LYS A 105 27.43 -4.46 6.15
N GLN A 106 28.69 -4.52 5.72
CA GLN A 106 29.75 -5.27 6.42
C GLN A 106 29.98 -4.81 7.87
N ASP A 107 29.69 -3.55 8.18
CA ASP A 107 29.78 -2.97 9.52
C ASP A 107 28.56 -3.26 10.42
N GLY A 108 27.57 -4.00 9.90
CA GLY A 108 26.34 -4.36 10.60
C GLY A 108 25.23 -3.30 10.56
N SER A 109 25.49 -2.11 10.02
CA SER A 109 24.45 -1.10 9.79
C SER A 109 23.46 -1.55 8.70
N ILE A 110 22.20 -1.02 8.75
CA ILE A 110 21.21 -1.29 7.70
C ILE A 110 21.75 -0.77 6.36
N ASP A 111 21.68 -1.59 5.33
CA ASP A 111 21.98 -1.17 3.98
C ASP A 111 20.81 -0.37 3.42
N LEU A 112 21.10 0.84 2.95
CA LEU A 112 20.10 1.77 2.44
C LEU A 112 20.29 1.94 0.93
N THR A 113 19.24 1.66 0.18
CA THR A 113 19.25 1.83 -1.28
C THR A 113 18.58 3.14 -1.72
N LEU A 114 18.71 3.45 -3.01
CA LEU A 114 18.09 4.60 -3.69
C LEU A 114 16.95 4.11 -4.59
N GLU A 115 15.82 4.83 -4.56
CA GLU A 115 14.73 4.65 -5.51
C GLU A 115 14.39 5.97 -6.21
N GLY A 116 13.63 5.89 -7.31
CA GLY A 116 13.26 7.06 -8.11
C GLY A 116 12.52 8.12 -7.29
N GLY A 117 12.83 9.38 -7.58
CA GLY A 117 12.32 10.54 -6.87
C GLY A 117 13.06 10.90 -5.58
N HIS A 118 13.86 10.00 -5.02
CA HIS A 118 14.69 10.29 -3.85
C HIS A 118 16.04 10.90 -4.25
N CYS A 119 16.51 11.87 -3.46
CA CYS A 119 17.83 12.48 -3.63
C CYS A 119 18.91 11.83 -2.73
N ARG A 120 18.56 10.91 -1.86
CA ARG A 120 19.46 10.23 -0.91
C ARG A 120 19.11 8.76 -0.74
N HIS A 121 20.11 7.94 -0.40
CA HIS A 121 19.95 6.56 0.00
C HIS A 121 19.28 6.51 1.39
N ARG A 122 18.00 6.17 1.43
CA ARG A 122 17.20 6.11 2.68
C ARG A 122 16.21 4.94 2.74
N ILE A 123 16.26 4.04 1.77
CA ILE A 123 15.32 2.94 1.66
C ILE A 123 15.88 1.71 2.35
N ALA A 124 15.36 1.38 3.53
CA ALA A 124 15.64 0.12 4.20
C ALA A 124 14.90 -1.02 3.48
N HIS A 125 15.61 -2.11 3.17
CA HIS A 125 15.07 -3.19 2.34
C HIS A 125 15.54 -4.57 2.80
N HIS A 126 14.80 -5.61 2.38
CA HIS A 126 15.21 -7.00 2.41
C HIS A 126 15.16 -7.54 0.98
N LYS A 127 16.30 -7.55 0.29
CA LYS A 127 16.42 -7.92 -1.13
C LYS A 127 15.34 -7.21 -1.98
N ASP A 128 14.47 -8.00 -2.64
CA ASP A 128 13.32 -7.55 -3.43
C ASP A 128 11.98 -8.08 -2.86
N SER A 129 11.93 -8.36 -1.56
CA SER A 129 10.76 -8.93 -0.86
C SER A 129 10.49 -8.28 0.50
N THR A 130 10.82 -7.00 0.66
CA THR A 130 10.76 -6.28 1.94
C THR A 130 9.38 -6.33 2.58
N GLY A 131 8.33 -6.18 1.79
CA GLY A 131 6.96 -6.23 2.31
C GLY A 131 6.59 -7.59 2.87
N PHE A 132 7.02 -8.68 2.23
CA PHE A 132 6.79 -10.03 2.71
C PHE A 132 7.50 -10.28 4.04
N GLU A 133 8.76 -9.86 4.15
CA GLU A 133 9.56 -9.93 5.38
C GLU A 133 8.87 -9.18 6.53
N ILE A 134 8.44 -7.94 6.31
CA ILE A 134 7.73 -7.14 7.32
C ILE A 134 6.41 -7.81 7.73
N VAL A 135 5.58 -8.21 6.76
CA VAL A 135 4.26 -8.79 7.05
C VAL A 135 4.38 -10.08 7.85
N THR A 136 5.29 -10.98 7.48
CA THR A 136 5.48 -12.25 8.19
C THR A 136 5.99 -12.04 9.61
N SER A 137 6.95 -11.14 9.80
CA SER A 137 7.47 -10.78 11.13
C SER A 137 6.38 -10.17 12.02
N LEU A 138 5.55 -9.25 11.48
CA LEU A 138 4.45 -8.66 12.24
C LEU A 138 3.34 -9.67 12.54
N ILE A 139 3.03 -10.60 11.64
CA ILE A 139 2.08 -11.71 11.90
C ILE A 139 2.55 -12.55 13.09
N GLU A 140 3.83 -12.94 13.12
CA GLU A 140 4.40 -13.68 14.23
C GLU A 140 4.36 -12.87 15.54
N GLY A 141 4.54 -11.56 15.47
CA GLY A 141 4.37 -10.66 16.61
C GLY A 141 2.93 -10.67 17.15
N VAL A 142 1.95 -10.48 16.26
CA VAL A 142 0.52 -10.42 16.64
C VAL A 142 0.02 -11.77 17.18
N LYS A 143 0.45 -12.90 16.59
CA LYS A 143 0.08 -14.25 17.08
C LYS A 143 0.53 -14.55 18.52
N LYS A 144 1.52 -13.83 19.03
CA LYS A 144 1.98 -13.95 20.42
C LYS A 144 1.09 -13.19 21.42
N LEU A 145 0.20 -12.32 20.95
CA LEU A 145 -0.67 -11.51 21.77
C LEU A 145 -1.92 -12.30 22.16
N SER A 146 -2.10 -12.55 23.46
CA SER A 146 -3.25 -13.32 23.99
C SER A 146 -4.58 -12.55 23.94
N ASN A 147 -4.53 -11.22 23.78
CA ASN A 147 -5.68 -10.33 23.72
C ASN A 147 -6.18 -10.06 22.29
N VAL A 148 -5.55 -10.66 21.28
CA VAL A 148 -5.94 -10.49 19.87
C VAL A 148 -6.58 -11.77 19.33
N THR A 149 -7.78 -11.62 18.79
CA THR A 149 -8.47 -12.67 18.01
C THR A 149 -8.36 -12.34 16.53
N ILE A 150 -7.85 -13.26 15.71
CA ILE A 150 -7.75 -13.10 14.27
C ILE A 150 -8.75 -14.04 13.59
N LEU A 151 -9.57 -13.52 12.69
CA LEU A 151 -10.46 -14.29 11.84
C LEU A 151 -10.04 -14.14 10.38
N GLU A 152 -9.41 -15.17 9.85
CA GLU A 152 -9.06 -15.29 8.43
C GLU A 152 -10.27 -15.71 7.60
N ASN A 153 -10.21 -15.54 6.28
CA ASN A 153 -11.27 -15.90 5.34
C ASN A 153 -12.65 -15.36 5.77
N THR A 154 -12.64 -14.13 6.30
CA THR A 154 -13.81 -13.48 6.89
C THR A 154 -14.20 -12.25 6.07
N HIS A 155 -15.37 -12.30 5.45
CA HIS A 155 -15.92 -11.21 4.67
C HIS A 155 -16.75 -10.27 5.54
N LEU A 156 -16.40 -8.99 5.58
CA LEU A 156 -17.26 -7.95 6.14
C LEU A 156 -18.41 -7.71 5.14
N LEU A 157 -19.62 -8.06 5.54
CA LEU A 157 -20.83 -7.90 4.73
C LEU A 157 -21.51 -6.57 4.99
N GLY A 158 -21.43 -6.11 6.23
CA GLY A 158 -22.06 -4.87 6.64
C GLY A 158 -21.35 -4.23 7.83
N LEU A 159 -21.30 -2.90 7.81
CA LEU A 159 -20.80 -2.07 8.88
C LEU A 159 -21.69 -0.83 9.00
N THR A 160 -22.25 -0.62 10.18
CA THR A 160 -23.11 0.54 10.46
C THR A 160 -22.79 1.12 11.83
N LYS A 161 -23.15 2.38 12.05
CA LYS A 161 -22.97 3.07 13.32
C LYS A 161 -24.32 3.33 13.97
N ARG A 162 -24.45 2.97 15.27
CA ARG A 162 -25.64 3.24 16.08
C ARG A 162 -25.22 3.87 17.42
N GLY A 163 -25.48 5.14 17.56
CA GLY A 163 -24.93 5.90 18.69
C GLY A 163 -23.42 5.94 18.67
N ASP A 164 -22.77 5.46 19.72
CA ASP A 164 -21.31 5.33 19.79
C ASP A 164 -20.80 3.97 19.30
N ASP A 165 -21.68 2.99 19.05
CA ASP A 165 -21.29 1.63 18.70
C ASP A 165 -21.27 1.41 17.18
N PHE A 166 -20.25 0.71 16.70
CA PHE A 166 -20.15 0.17 15.35
C PHE A 166 -20.66 -1.29 15.37
N LEU A 167 -21.61 -1.60 14.51
CA LEU A 167 -22.20 -2.93 14.38
C LEU A 167 -21.68 -3.60 13.10
N PHE A 168 -21.13 -4.80 13.25
CA PHE A 168 -20.51 -5.59 12.20
C PHE A 168 -21.36 -6.82 11.89
N ASP A 169 -21.68 -7.03 10.62
CA ASP A 169 -22.14 -8.31 10.08
C ASP A 169 -21.03 -8.90 9.23
N VAL A 170 -20.52 -10.06 9.62
CA VAL A 170 -19.43 -10.74 8.93
C VAL A 170 -19.82 -12.15 8.53
N LEU A 171 -19.29 -12.61 7.42
CA LEU A 171 -19.40 -14.01 6.96
C LEU A 171 -18.07 -14.72 7.23
N HIS A 172 -18.07 -15.60 8.21
CA HIS A 172 -16.92 -16.44 8.55
C HIS A 172 -17.33 -17.91 8.43
N GLU A 173 -16.56 -18.69 7.65
CA GLU A 173 -16.85 -20.12 7.39
C GLU A 173 -18.31 -20.41 6.94
N GLY A 174 -18.87 -19.51 6.13
CA GLY A 174 -20.24 -19.64 5.62
C GLY A 174 -21.34 -19.29 6.63
N LYS A 175 -20.99 -18.80 7.81
CA LYS A 175 -21.93 -18.40 8.87
C LYS A 175 -21.84 -16.92 9.16
N HIS A 176 -23.00 -16.28 9.37
CA HIS A 176 -23.05 -14.92 9.88
C HIS A 176 -22.61 -14.87 11.34
N SER A 177 -21.77 -13.89 11.65
CA SER A 177 -21.36 -13.56 13.01
C SER A 177 -21.45 -12.06 13.21
N TYR A 178 -21.82 -11.64 14.41
CA TYR A 178 -22.11 -10.24 14.73
C TYR A 178 -21.17 -9.75 15.83
N TYR A 179 -20.50 -8.63 15.57
CA TYR A 179 -19.55 -8.02 16.49
C TYR A 179 -19.84 -6.54 16.66
N THR A 180 -19.42 -5.98 17.79
CA THR A 180 -19.58 -4.55 18.07
C THR A 180 -18.35 -3.99 18.77
N THR A 181 -18.10 -2.71 18.54
CA THR A 181 -17.03 -1.94 19.20
C THR A 181 -17.34 -0.45 19.15
N LYS A 182 -16.65 0.33 19.97
CA LYS A 182 -16.64 1.81 19.90
C LYS A 182 -15.49 2.35 19.04
N ASN A 183 -14.46 1.54 18.79
CA ASN A 183 -13.30 1.94 18.02
C ASN A 183 -13.06 0.97 16.84
N THR A 184 -13.19 1.49 15.64
CA THR A 184 -12.98 0.75 14.39
C THR A 184 -11.79 1.29 13.63
N ILE A 185 -10.85 0.41 13.25
CA ILE A 185 -9.74 0.76 12.38
C ILE A 185 -9.96 0.09 11.02
N LEU A 186 -10.14 0.90 9.96
CA LEU A 186 -10.18 0.43 8.59
C LEU A 186 -8.75 0.43 8.03
N ALA A 187 -8.21 -0.75 7.72
CA ALA A 187 -6.89 -1.00 7.13
C ALA A 187 -7.02 -1.88 5.87
N THR A 188 -8.02 -1.59 5.05
CA THR A 188 -8.57 -2.47 4.01
C THR A 188 -7.86 -2.40 2.66
N GLY A 189 -6.82 -1.56 2.54
CA GLY A 189 -6.12 -1.35 1.28
C GLY A 189 -6.94 -0.57 0.24
N GLY A 190 -6.45 -0.55 -0.99
CA GLY A 190 -6.97 0.32 -2.05
C GLY A 190 -8.05 -0.28 -2.94
N ILE A 191 -8.10 0.23 -4.20
CA ILE A 191 -9.17 -0.03 -5.18
C ILE A 191 -8.66 -0.69 -6.47
N GLY A 192 -7.47 -1.24 -6.50
CA GLY A 192 -6.81 -1.68 -7.75
C GLY A 192 -7.64 -2.61 -8.62
N ARG A 193 -8.56 -3.39 -8.03
CA ARG A 193 -9.42 -4.32 -8.78
C ARG A 193 -10.54 -3.66 -9.59
N VAL A 194 -10.67 -2.34 -9.51
CA VAL A 194 -11.52 -1.54 -10.40
C VAL A 194 -10.90 -1.41 -11.81
N TYR A 195 -9.56 -1.58 -11.91
CA TYR A 195 -8.82 -1.52 -13.17
C TYR A 195 -8.65 -2.90 -13.81
N ASP A 196 -8.47 -2.94 -15.14
CA ASP A 196 -8.23 -4.19 -15.86
C ASP A 196 -6.88 -4.82 -15.50
N TYR A 197 -5.84 -3.98 -15.47
CA TYR A 197 -4.47 -4.39 -15.11
C TYR A 197 -4.00 -3.62 -13.89
N THR A 198 -3.58 -4.36 -12.87
CA THR A 198 -3.13 -3.79 -11.60
C THR A 198 -2.05 -4.65 -10.96
N THR A 199 -1.12 -4.03 -10.23
CA THR A 199 -0.19 -4.77 -9.36
C THR A 199 -0.81 -5.20 -8.04
N ASN A 200 -2.08 -4.86 -7.80
CA ASN A 200 -2.76 -5.17 -6.55
C ASN A 200 -3.35 -6.58 -6.54
N SER A 201 -3.29 -7.21 -5.38
CA SER A 201 -3.91 -8.51 -5.12
C SER A 201 -5.43 -8.48 -5.33
N ALA A 202 -6.02 -9.68 -5.49
CA ALA A 202 -7.44 -9.86 -5.75
C ALA A 202 -8.38 -9.25 -4.68
N ILE A 203 -7.87 -8.92 -3.50
CA ILE A 203 -8.65 -8.39 -2.36
C ILE A 203 -8.79 -6.85 -2.36
N ALA A 204 -8.05 -6.12 -3.21
CA ALA A 204 -8.07 -4.65 -3.26
C ALA A 204 -9.32 -4.12 -3.99
N THR A 205 -10.48 -4.20 -3.36
CA THR A 205 -11.81 -3.97 -3.95
C THR A 205 -12.51 -2.70 -3.43
N GLY A 206 -11.88 -1.94 -2.53
CA GLY A 206 -12.41 -0.66 -2.03
C GLY A 206 -13.49 -0.78 -0.96
N ASP A 207 -13.71 -1.96 -0.39
CA ASP A 207 -14.83 -2.22 0.54
C ASP A 207 -14.82 -1.28 1.76
N GLY A 208 -13.64 -1.04 2.37
CA GLY A 208 -13.54 -0.15 3.53
C GLY A 208 -13.92 1.29 3.22
N ILE A 209 -13.56 1.78 2.03
CA ILE A 209 -13.94 3.13 1.56
C ILE A 209 -15.46 3.22 1.41
N GLN A 210 -16.09 2.19 0.86
CA GLN A 210 -17.55 2.13 0.73
C GLN A 210 -18.25 2.13 2.09
N PHE A 211 -17.76 1.32 3.06
CA PHE A 211 -18.33 1.30 4.41
C PHE A 211 -18.16 2.65 5.11
N ALA A 212 -16.99 3.28 5.01
CA ALA A 212 -16.75 4.60 5.57
C ALA A 212 -17.70 5.65 4.98
N TYR A 213 -17.86 5.66 3.64
CA TYR A 213 -18.79 6.54 2.94
C TYR A 213 -20.23 6.37 3.45
N ASN A 214 -20.71 5.14 3.59
CA ASN A 214 -22.07 4.84 4.08
C ASN A 214 -22.29 5.32 5.52
N MET A 215 -21.24 5.45 6.32
CA MET A 215 -21.31 6.00 7.68
C MET A 215 -21.11 7.52 7.75
N GLY A 216 -20.97 8.19 6.61
CA GLY A 216 -20.81 9.65 6.54
C GLY A 216 -19.38 10.14 6.74
N ALA A 217 -18.39 9.26 6.56
CA ALA A 217 -17.00 9.68 6.54
C ALA A 217 -16.69 10.47 5.25
N ASP A 218 -15.82 11.47 5.37
CA ASP A 218 -15.34 12.23 4.23
C ASP A 218 -14.48 11.35 3.33
N ILE A 219 -14.83 11.26 2.06
CA ILE A 219 -14.05 10.56 1.04
C ILE A 219 -13.40 11.59 0.13
N GLN A 220 -12.09 11.50 -0.04
CA GLN A 220 -11.31 12.53 -0.72
C GLN A 220 -10.47 11.95 -1.86
N HIS A 221 -10.38 12.69 -2.95
CA HIS A 221 -9.41 12.50 -4.05
C HIS A 221 -9.32 11.08 -4.63
N LEU A 222 -10.43 10.36 -4.82
CA LEU A 222 -10.44 9.02 -5.42
C LEU A 222 -9.86 8.97 -6.84
N SER A 223 -9.73 10.12 -7.52
CA SER A 223 -9.06 10.25 -8.82
C SER A 223 -7.53 10.27 -8.72
N TYR A 224 -6.96 10.42 -7.51
CA TYR A 224 -5.51 10.40 -7.32
C TYR A 224 -5.03 8.95 -7.29
N VAL A 225 -4.75 8.42 -8.46
CA VAL A 225 -4.32 7.03 -8.66
C VAL A 225 -2.96 7.02 -9.34
N GLN A 226 -2.01 6.30 -8.74
CA GLN A 226 -0.68 6.12 -9.29
C GLN A 226 -0.63 4.90 -10.20
N PHE A 227 -0.03 5.08 -11.37
CA PHE A 227 0.37 3.99 -12.25
C PHE A 227 1.86 3.70 -12.06
N HIS A 228 2.21 2.42 -11.99
CA HIS A 228 3.60 2.00 -11.94
C HIS A 228 4.10 1.73 -13.36
N PRO A 229 5.22 2.33 -13.79
CA PRO A 229 5.68 2.22 -15.17
C PRO A 229 6.19 0.84 -15.56
N THR A 230 6.65 0.04 -14.59
CA THR A 230 7.36 -1.22 -14.84
C THR A 230 6.65 -2.43 -14.23
N ALA A 231 5.36 -2.63 -14.55
CA ALA A 231 4.74 -3.94 -14.37
C ALA A 231 5.18 -4.88 -15.50
N PHE A 232 5.41 -6.15 -15.18
CA PHE A 232 5.69 -7.17 -16.22
C PHE A 232 4.49 -7.28 -17.15
N ALA A 233 4.73 -7.17 -18.45
CA ALA A 233 3.68 -7.14 -19.47
C ALA A 233 3.14 -8.57 -19.75
N ASP A 234 2.51 -9.17 -18.74
CA ASP A 234 1.78 -10.44 -18.84
C ASP A 234 0.29 -10.10 -19.00
N HIS A 235 -0.19 -10.08 -20.24
CA HIS A 235 -1.58 -9.77 -20.55
C HIS A 235 -2.55 -10.96 -20.27
N GLU A 236 -2.04 -12.10 -19.82
CA GLU A 236 -2.85 -13.27 -19.47
C GLU A 236 -3.51 -13.10 -18.09
N ASN A 237 -2.86 -12.35 -17.20
CA ASN A 237 -3.31 -12.14 -15.84
C ASN A 237 -3.67 -10.67 -15.57
N ARG A 238 -4.78 -10.46 -14.86
CA ARG A 238 -5.19 -9.12 -14.41
C ARG A 238 -4.31 -8.61 -13.28
N GLU A 239 -3.75 -9.48 -12.48
CA GLU A 239 -2.76 -9.17 -11.46
C GLU A 239 -1.38 -9.20 -12.10
N CYS A 240 -0.88 -8.01 -12.44
CA CYS A 240 0.42 -7.86 -13.07
C CYS A 240 1.53 -7.99 -12.04
N PHE A 241 2.53 -8.80 -12.35
CA PHE A 241 3.70 -8.88 -11.50
C PHE A 241 4.48 -7.56 -11.53
N LEU A 242 4.74 -6.98 -10.36
CA LEU A 242 5.54 -5.77 -10.25
C LEU A 242 7.01 -6.07 -10.52
N VAL A 243 7.66 -5.30 -11.39
CA VAL A 243 9.11 -5.19 -11.45
C VAL A 243 9.49 -3.91 -10.72
N SER A 244 10.06 -4.06 -9.54
CA SER A 244 10.31 -2.96 -8.60
C SER A 244 11.07 -1.80 -9.22
N GLU A 245 10.80 -0.60 -8.72
CA GLU A 245 11.57 0.60 -9.01
C GLU A 245 13.05 0.47 -8.62
N ALA A 246 13.36 -0.37 -7.65
CA ALA A 246 14.73 -0.66 -7.25
C ALA A 246 15.60 -1.16 -8.44
N VAL A 247 15.00 -1.87 -9.41
CA VAL A 247 15.73 -2.30 -10.63
C VAL A 247 16.19 -1.09 -11.45
N ARG A 248 15.36 -0.02 -11.56
CA ARG A 248 15.78 1.25 -12.15
C ARG A 248 16.79 2.00 -11.27
N GLY A 249 16.62 1.91 -9.95
CA GLY A 249 17.56 2.44 -8.97
C GLY A 249 18.97 1.87 -9.13
N GLU A 250 19.06 0.57 -9.46
CA GLU A 250 20.33 -0.09 -9.78
C GLU A 250 20.81 0.17 -11.20
N GLY A 251 20.11 1.02 -11.97
CA GLY A 251 20.55 1.55 -13.25
C GLY A 251 19.90 0.93 -14.48
N ALA A 252 18.86 0.13 -14.37
CA ALA A 252 18.18 -0.45 -15.54
C ALA A 252 17.65 0.63 -16.49
N TYR A 253 17.73 0.37 -17.81
CA TYR A 253 17.28 1.25 -18.87
C TYR A 253 15.87 0.94 -19.33
N LEU A 254 15.11 1.98 -19.64
CA LEU A 254 13.82 1.87 -20.30
C LEU A 254 14.00 1.96 -21.82
N LEU A 255 13.51 0.92 -22.53
CA LEU A 255 13.63 0.82 -23.98
C LEU A 255 12.25 0.81 -24.63
N ASN A 256 12.14 1.44 -25.82
CA ASN A 256 10.97 1.40 -26.69
C ASN A 256 10.89 0.09 -27.50
N CYS A 257 9.93 -0.01 -28.42
CA CYS A 257 9.75 -1.17 -29.29
C CYS A 257 10.98 -1.48 -30.20
N ASN A 258 11.80 -0.47 -30.52
CA ASN A 258 13.02 -0.60 -31.30
C ASN A 258 14.25 -0.97 -30.45
N LYS A 259 14.07 -1.20 -29.15
CA LYS A 259 15.14 -1.42 -28.16
C LYS A 259 16.06 -0.19 -27.97
N GLU A 260 15.53 1.01 -28.17
CA GLU A 260 16.23 2.27 -27.97
C GLU A 260 15.84 2.91 -26.65
N ARG A 261 16.83 3.46 -25.92
CA ARG A 261 16.55 4.29 -24.73
C ARG A 261 15.85 5.57 -25.16
N PHE A 262 14.77 5.94 -24.48
CA PHE A 262 13.95 7.10 -24.83
C PHE A 262 13.84 8.14 -23.72
N MET A 263 14.02 7.77 -22.43
CA MET A 263 13.79 8.69 -21.32
C MET A 263 14.60 9.98 -21.38
N HIS A 264 15.80 9.96 -21.95
CA HIS A 264 16.65 11.15 -22.13
C HIS A 264 16.04 12.22 -23.07
N LYS A 265 15.07 11.83 -23.94
CA LYS A 265 14.35 12.77 -24.81
C LYS A 265 13.37 13.66 -24.01
N TYR A 266 12.75 13.09 -22.97
CA TYR A 266 11.66 13.70 -22.22
C TYR A 266 12.13 14.25 -20.87
N GLU A 267 13.03 13.53 -20.20
CA GLU A 267 13.54 13.83 -18.86
C GLU A 267 15.08 13.72 -18.85
N PRO A 268 15.80 14.74 -19.35
CA PRO A 268 17.25 14.66 -19.55
C PRO A 268 18.06 14.59 -18.25
N GLU A 269 17.53 15.14 -17.14
CA GLU A 269 18.24 15.19 -15.87
C GLU A 269 18.14 13.87 -15.10
N ARG A 270 16.92 13.41 -14.82
CA ARG A 270 16.67 12.22 -13.97
C ARG A 270 16.55 10.93 -14.77
N LYS A 271 16.22 11.01 -16.05
CA LYS A 271 16.04 9.87 -16.95
C LYS A 271 15.13 8.80 -16.34
N GLU A 272 15.61 7.56 -16.24
CA GLU A 272 14.88 6.44 -15.65
C GLU A 272 14.55 6.59 -14.15
N LEU A 273 15.22 7.51 -13.44
CA LEU A 273 15.00 7.82 -12.03
C LEU A 273 13.99 8.97 -11.81
N ALA A 274 13.33 9.43 -12.86
CA ALA A 274 12.22 10.37 -12.73
C ALA A 274 11.06 9.74 -11.92
N PRO A 275 10.19 10.56 -11.29
CA PRO A 275 9.00 10.08 -10.60
C PRO A 275 8.10 9.20 -11.49
N ARG A 276 7.35 8.29 -10.88
CA ARG A 276 6.55 7.27 -11.60
C ARG A 276 5.54 7.82 -12.59
N ASP A 277 4.89 8.92 -12.22
CA ASP A 277 3.94 9.65 -13.08
C ASP A 277 4.62 10.22 -14.32
N VAL A 278 5.81 10.81 -14.15
CA VAL A 278 6.63 11.34 -15.24
C VAL A 278 7.01 10.21 -16.18
N VAL A 279 7.59 9.12 -15.65
CA VAL A 279 8.00 7.97 -16.48
C VAL A 279 6.81 7.37 -17.23
N SER A 280 5.68 7.13 -16.53
CA SER A 280 4.48 6.57 -17.17
C SER A 280 3.92 7.49 -18.27
N LYS A 281 3.91 8.82 -18.03
CA LYS A 281 3.49 9.82 -19.01
C LYS A 281 4.42 9.85 -20.24
N ASP A 282 5.72 9.74 -20.04
CA ASP A 282 6.69 9.76 -21.12
C ASP A 282 6.66 8.44 -21.92
N MET A 283 6.39 7.30 -21.29
CA MET A 283 6.06 6.07 -22.01
C MET A 283 4.83 6.24 -22.91
N MET A 284 3.78 6.92 -22.45
CA MET A 284 2.59 7.18 -23.28
C MET A 284 2.90 8.14 -24.45
N LYS A 285 3.83 9.08 -24.28
CA LYS A 285 4.30 9.93 -25.40
C LYS A 285 5.07 9.11 -26.42
N GLU A 286 6.02 8.29 -25.96
CA GLU A 286 6.83 7.41 -26.82
C GLU A 286 5.95 6.39 -27.56
N GLN A 287 4.90 5.87 -26.92
CA GLN A 287 3.89 5.02 -27.56
C GLN A 287 3.20 5.73 -28.74
N LYS A 288 2.86 7.01 -28.58
CA LYS A 288 2.25 7.80 -29.65
C LYS A 288 3.24 8.07 -30.80
N GLU A 289 4.50 8.32 -30.49
CA GLU A 289 5.54 8.55 -31.48
C GLU A 289 5.89 7.30 -32.29
N THR A 290 6.01 6.16 -31.61
CA THR A 290 6.40 4.88 -32.24
C THR A 290 5.22 4.10 -32.82
N GLY A 291 3.97 4.43 -32.42
CA GLY A 291 2.78 3.67 -32.77
C GLY A 291 2.71 2.27 -32.10
N SER A 292 3.53 2.01 -31.10
CA SER A 292 3.65 0.70 -30.44
C SER A 292 3.61 0.83 -28.92
N ASP A 293 2.88 -0.06 -28.25
CA ASP A 293 2.76 -0.17 -26.80
C ASP A 293 3.82 -1.10 -26.17
N LYS A 294 4.81 -1.56 -26.95
CA LYS A 294 5.85 -2.47 -26.47
C LYS A 294 7.00 -1.67 -25.84
N PHE A 295 7.21 -1.91 -24.55
CA PHE A 295 8.31 -1.38 -23.77
C PHE A 295 9.09 -2.48 -23.08
N TYR A 296 10.35 -2.18 -22.76
CA TYR A 296 11.22 -3.15 -22.09
C TYR A 296 12.05 -2.46 -21.01
N LEU A 297 12.41 -3.25 -20.00
CA LEU A 297 13.37 -2.88 -18.96
C LEU A 297 14.62 -3.73 -19.11
N ASP A 298 15.77 -3.10 -19.20
CA ASP A 298 17.06 -3.76 -19.43
C ASP A 298 18.07 -3.47 -18.31
N ILE A 299 18.50 -4.52 -17.63
CA ILE A 299 19.59 -4.53 -16.65
C ILE A 299 20.66 -5.57 -17.01
N SER A 300 20.53 -6.23 -18.17
CA SER A 300 21.35 -7.38 -18.57
C SER A 300 22.84 -7.06 -18.74
N TYR A 301 23.20 -5.79 -18.81
CA TYR A 301 24.61 -5.34 -18.87
C TYR A 301 25.34 -5.40 -17.52
N LYS A 302 24.62 -5.60 -16.41
CA LYS A 302 25.17 -5.79 -15.07
C LYS A 302 25.62 -7.23 -14.85
N ASP A 303 26.45 -7.43 -13.85
CA ASP A 303 26.90 -8.77 -13.46
C ASP A 303 25.72 -9.70 -13.12
N SER A 304 25.72 -10.91 -13.67
CA SER A 304 24.60 -11.85 -13.53
C SER A 304 24.37 -12.30 -12.08
N GLU A 305 25.45 -12.49 -11.30
CA GLU A 305 25.34 -12.90 -9.90
C GLU A 305 24.86 -11.75 -9.04
N PHE A 306 25.27 -10.50 -9.35
CA PHE A 306 24.70 -9.31 -8.72
C PHE A 306 23.18 -9.26 -8.93
N ILE A 307 22.69 -9.42 -10.16
CA ILE A 307 21.25 -9.36 -10.49
C ILE A 307 20.47 -10.42 -9.71
N LYS A 308 20.92 -11.67 -9.72
CA LYS A 308 20.28 -12.80 -9.04
C LYS A 308 20.26 -12.63 -7.51
N ASN A 309 21.33 -12.12 -6.93
CA ASN A 309 21.45 -11.92 -5.50
C ASN A 309 20.63 -10.71 -5.00
N ARG A 310 20.59 -9.63 -5.80
CA ARG A 310 19.88 -8.40 -5.46
C ARG A 310 18.37 -8.52 -5.69
N PHE A 311 17.95 -9.25 -6.74
CA PHE A 311 16.57 -9.39 -7.17
C PHE A 311 16.14 -10.85 -7.34
N PRO A 312 16.30 -11.72 -6.32
CA PRO A 312 16.05 -13.16 -6.47
C PRO A 312 14.59 -13.47 -6.81
N MET A 313 13.63 -12.75 -6.23
CA MET A 313 12.21 -12.97 -6.50
C MET A 313 11.84 -12.50 -7.90
N ILE A 314 12.27 -11.30 -8.31
CA ILE A 314 12.01 -10.76 -9.65
C ILE A 314 12.65 -11.65 -10.70
N TYR A 315 13.93 -12.02 -10.52
CA TYR A 315 14.66 -12.89 -11.44
C TYR A 315 13.92 -14.22 -11.65
N ASN A 316 13.57 -14.92 -10.58
CA ASN A 316 12.88 -16.20 -10.69
C ASN A 316 11.52 -16.04 -11.35
N LYS A 317 10.77 -14.97 -11.02
CA LYS A 317 9.43 -14.76 -11.58
C LYS A 317 9.42 -14.46 -13.08
N VAL A 318 10.35 -13.65 -13.56
CA VAL A 318 10.46 -13.37 -15.01
C VAL A 318 11.05 -14.56 -15.75
N LEU A 319 11.94 -15.34 -15.11
CA LEU A 319 12.48 -16.58 -15.68
C LEU A 319 11.39 -17.66 -15.87
N GLU A 320 10.46 -17.81 -14.91
CA GLU A 320 9.26 -18.65 -15.03
C GLU A 320 8.40 -18.29 -16.26
N LYS A 321 8.44 -17.01 -16.66
CA LYS A 321 7.72 -16.49 -17.84
C LYS A 321 8.57 -16.56 -19.12
N GLY A 322 9.73 -17.18 -19.08
CA GLY A 322 10.60 -17.42 -20.23
C GLY A 322 11.59 -16.30 -20.55
N TYR A 323 11.80 -15.35 -19.63
CA TYR A 323 12.75 -14.24 -19.81
C TYR A 323 13.91 -14.33 -18.83
N ASP A 324 15.15 -14.30 -19.32
CA ASP A 324 16.35 -14.23 -18.48
C ASP A 324 16.86 -12.79 -18.43
N MET A 325 16.46 -12.05 -17.39
CA MET A 325 16.82 -10.64 -17.21
C MET A 325 18.33 -10.38 -17.04
N THR A 326 19.14 -11.45 -16.90
CA THR A 326 20.60 -11.35 -16.94
C THR A 326 21.20 -11.37 -18.35
N LYS A 327 20.35 -11.63 -19.38
CA LYS A 327 20.79 -11.79 -20.78
C LYS A 327 20.00 -10.92 -21.75
N GLU A 328 18.78 -10.55 -21.38
CA GLU A 328 17.86 -9.86 -22.28
C GLU A 328 16.94 -8.87 -21.57
N PRO A 329 16.44 -7.83 -22.26
CA PRO A 329 15.44 -6.94 -21.75
C PRO A 329 14.09 -7.65 -21.52
N ILE A 330 13.44 -7.35 -20.38
CA ILE A 330 12.14 -7.92 -20.03
C ILE A 330 10.99 -7.00 -20.46
N PRO A 331 9.85 -7.53 -20.97
CA PRO A 331 8.72 -6.72 -21.38
C PRO A 331 8.01 -6.11 -20.16
N ILE A 332 7.69 -4.82 -20.26
CA ILE A 332 7.00 -4.07 -19.21
C ILE A 332 5.90 -3.20 -19.80
N TYR A 333 4.91 -2.84 -18.93
CA TYR A 333 3.89 -1.86 -19.28
C TYR A 333 3.38 -1.13 -18.03
N PRO A 334 2.96 0.16 -18.12
CA PRO A 334 2.36 0.85 -17.00
C PRO A 334 1.01 0.25 -16.61
N CYS A 335 0.79 0.03 -15.30
CA CYS A 335 -0.50 -0.40 -14.79
C CYS A 335 -0.87 0.27 -13.47
N GLN A 336 -2.14 0.18 -13.08
CA GLN A 336 -2.59 0.72 -11.80
C GLN A 336 -1.79 0.09 -10.65
N HIS A 337 -1.40 0.92 -9.67
CA HIS A 337 -0.55 0.47 -8.58
C HIS A 337 -0.99 0.92 -7.20
N TYR A 338 -1.33 2.21 -6.98
CA TYR A 338 -1.63 2.75 -5.65
C TYR A 338 -2.70 3.83 -5.71
N LEU A 339 -3.56 3.88 -4.68
CA LEU A 339 -4.53 4.95 -4.46
C LEU A 339 -3.97 5.94 -3.44
N MET A 340 -3.81 7.22 -3.80
CA MET A 340 -3.44 8.28 -2.88
C MET A 340 -4.64 8.97 -2.24
N GLY A 341 -5.82 8.85 -2.84
CA GLY A 341 -7.10 9.25 -2.25
C GLY A 341 -7.63 8.22 -1.24
N GLY A 342 -8.84 8.41 -0.76
CA GLY A 342 -9.48 7.48 0.17
C GLY A 342 -10.28 8.16 1.28
N ILE A 343 -10.35 7.53 2.43
CA ILE A 343 -11.04 8.01 3.63
C ILE A 343 -10.23 9.15 4.24
N GLY A 344 -10.81 10.35 4.30
CA GLY A 344 -10.17 11.54 4.86
C GLY A 344 -9.88 11.38 6.35
N VAL A 345 -8.63 11.59 6.75
CA VAL A 345 -8.17 11.48 8.14
C VAL A 345 -7.30 12.65 8.56
N ASN A 346 -7.26 12.90 9.86
CA ASN A 346 -6.33 13.86 10.46
C ASN A 346 -4.94 13.23 10.74
N GLY A 347 -4.02 13.98 11.37
CA GLY A 347 -2.67 13.52 11.70
C GLY A 347 -2.58 12.34 12.67
N HIS A 348 -3.70 11.93 13.28
CA HIS A 348 -3.81 10.75 14.13
C HIS A 348 -4.64 9.63 13.49
N GLY A 349 -4.92 9.69 12.19
CA GLY A 349 -5.69 8.69 11.46
C GLY A 349 -7.19 8.66 11.79
N ALA A 350 -7.70 9.62 12.57
CA ALA A 350 -9.11 9.73 12.92
C ALA A 350 -9.90 10.40 11.78
N THR A 351 -11.08 9.84 11.45
CA THR A 351 -12.02 10.42 10.50
C THR A 351 -12.93 11.48 11.16
N ASN A 352 -13.80 12.11 10.39
CA ASN A 352 -14.87 12.96 10.92
C ASN A 352 -15.99 12.17 11.67
N VAL A 353 -15.97 10.83 11.59
CA VAL A 353 -16.90 9.95 12.32
C VAL A 353 -16.23 9.48 13.60
N LYS A 354 -16.70 9.96 14.76
CA LYS A 354 -16.13 9.61 16.08
C LYS A 354 -15.98 8.10 16.27
N GLY A 355 -14.78 7.65 16.64
CA GLY A 355 -14.43 6.25 16.85
C GLY A 355 -14.07 5.48 15.58
N LEU A 356 -14.17 6.12 14.39
CA LEU A 356 -13.73 5.54 13.13
C LEU A 356 -12.37 6.08 12.74
N TYR A 357 -11.43 5.17 12.51
CA TYR A 357 -10.06 5.46 12.07
C TYR A 357 -9.80 4.75 10.74
N ALA A 358 -8.86 5.28 9.96
CA ALA A 358 -8.37 4.62 8.75
C ALA A 358 -6.86 4.74 8.62
N ALA A 359 -6.20 3.69 8.14
CA ALA A 359 -4.75 3.61 7.98
C ALA A 359 -4.33 2.88 6.69
N GLY A 360 -3.16 3.23 6.17
CA GLY A 360 -2.62 2.69 4.93
C GLY A 360 -3.43 3.14 3.71
N GLU A 361 -3.39 2.37 2.64
CA GLU A 361 -3.88 2.78 1.32
C GLU A 361 -5.38 3.12 1.25
N CYS A 362 -6.22 2.68 2.20
CA CYS A 362 -7.61 3.13 2.23
C CYS A 362 -7.81 4.52 2.82
N ALA A 363 -6.81 5.07 3.51
CA ALA A 363 -6.82 6.38 4.13
C ALA A 363 -6.26 7.45 3.20
N HIS A 364 -6.87 8.63 3.20
CA HIS A 364 -6.29 9.84 2.63
C HIS A 364 -5.69 10.70 3.74
N THR A 365 -4.42 10.51 4.03
CA THR A 365 -3.64 11.35 4.96
C THR A 365 -3.19 12.66 4.33
N GLY A 366 -3.26 12.77 3.00
CA GLY A 366 -2.71 13.87 2.23
C GLY A 366 -1.16 13.85 2.10
N VAL A 367 -0.48 12.87 2.66
CA VAL A 367 0.99 12.75 2.60
C VAL A 367 1.51 12.65 1.16
N HIS A 368 0.78 11.96 0.29
CA HIS A 368 1.25 11.63 -1.05
C HIS A 368 0.92 12.66 -2.13
N GLY A 369 0.05 13.63 -1.85
CA GLY A 369 -0.43 14.55 -2.88
C GLY A 369 -1.05 13.79 -4.07
N ILE A 370 -0.72 14.22 -5.28
CA ILE A 370 -1.25 13.59 -6.51
C ILE A 370 -0.46 12.36 -6.97
N ASN A 371 0.76 12.15 -6.44
CA ASN A 371 1.63 11.03 -6.82
C ASN A 371 2.56 10.65 -5.68
N ARG A 372 2.58 9.39 -5.30
CA ARG A 372 3.31 8.85 -4.14
C ARG A 372 4.80 8.70 -4.46
N LEU A 373 5.65 9.24 -3.59
CA LEU A 373 7.09 8.93 -3.59
C LEU A 373 7.28 7.44 -3.25
N ALA A 374 8.18 6.77 -3.96
CA ALA A 374 8.50 5.36 -3.72
C ALA A 374 8.84 5.09 -2.25
N SER A 375 8.46 3.92 -1.75
CA SER A 375 8.74 3.46 -0.37
C SER A 375 8.16 4.29 0.80
N ASN A 376 7.39 5.37 0.52
CA ASN A 376 6.66 6.13 1.53
C ASN A 376 5.38 5.42 2.00
N SER A 377 4.78 4.50 1.24
CA SER A 377 3.52 3.87 1.63
C SER A 377 3.64 2.90 2.80
N LEU A 378 4.73 2.12 2.86
CA LEU A 378 4.98 1.27 4.03
C LEU A 378 5.30 2.13 5.26
N LEU A 379 6.03 3.24 5.08
CA LEU A 379 6.27 4.18 6.16
C LEU A 379 4.98 4.80 6.69
N GLU A 380 4.08 5.24 5.79
CA GLU A 380 2.75 5.75 6.14
C GLU A 380 1.95 4.70 6.92
N ALA A 381 1.94 3.45 6.42
CA ALA A 381 1.26 2.35 7.07
C ALA A 381 1.72 2.11 8.50
N LEU A 382 3.00 2.28 8.78
CA LEU A 382 3.59 2.15 10.12
C LEU A 382 3.26 3.37 11.00
N VAL A 383 3.66 4.56 10.56
CA VAL A 383 3.56 5.79 11.38
C VAL A 383 2.12 6.08 11.78
N PHE A 384 1.20 6.11 10.81
CA PHE A 384 -0.20 6.47 11.12
C PHE A 384 -0.92 5.36 11.90
N SER A 385 -0.59 4.09 11.69
CA SER A 385 -1.18 3.00 12.49
C SER A 385 -0.77 3.07 13.97
N ARG A 386 0.50 3.42 14.25
CA ARG A 386 0.94 3.66 15.62
C ARG A 386 0.25 4.88 16.22
N LEU A 387 0.12 5.97 15.49
CA LEU A 387 -0.55 7.18 15.98
C LEU A 387 -2.03 6.94 16.27
N ILE A 388 -2.72 6.12 15.47
CA ILE A 388 -4.09 5.64 15.76
C ILE A 388 -4.12 4.87 17.08
N ALA A 389 -3.21 3.91 17.25
CA ALA A 389 -3.15 3.12 18.47
C ALA A 389 -2.87 4.00 19.71
N GLU A 390 -1.95 4.97 19.60
CA GLU A 390 -1.66 5.95 20.66
C GLU A 390 -2.89 6.79 21.02
N ASP A 391 -3.69 7.21 20.01
CA ASP A 391 -4.91 8.00 20.25
C ASP A 391 -5.99 7.16 20.93
N ILE A 392 -6.21 5.92 20.47
CA ILE A 392 -7.15 4.98 21.10
C ILE A 392 -6.72 4.67 22.55
N ASN A 393 -5.43 4.39 22.77
CA ASN A 393 -4.90 4.09 24.10
C ASN A 393 -5.15 5.21 25.12
N LYS A 394 -4.97 6.47 24.69
CA LYS A 394 -5.22 7.65 25.54
C LYS A 394 -6.68 7.81 25.95
N ASN A 395 -7.59 7.41 25.05
CA ASN A 395 -9.03 7.60 25.21
C ASN A 395 -9.73 6.35 25.74
N ASN A 396 -8.98 5.27 26.03
CA ASN A 396 -9.55 4.01 26.48
C ASN A 396 -10.07 4.12 27.92
N THR A 397 -11.34 3.80 28.08
CA THR A 397 -11.94 3.58 29.40
C THR A 397 -12.20 2.11 29.57
N HIS A 398 -11.45 1.45 30.45
CA HIS A 398 -11.67 0.04 30.78
C HIS A 398 -13.13 -0.21 31.13
N ARG A 399 -13.78 -1.11 30.43
CA ARG A 399 -15.15 -1.56 30.69
C ARG A 399 -15.21 -3.07 30.61
N GLU A 400 -16.17 -3.65 31.31
CA GLU A 400 -16.49 -5.04 31.10
C GLU A 400 -17.13 -5.18 29.70
N LEU A 401 -16.57 -6.08 28.90
CA LEU A 401 -17.12 -6.42 27.60
C LEU A 401 -18.22 -7.45 27.75
N GLY A 402 -19.28 -7.28 27.00
CA GLY A 402 -20.45 -8.14 27.08
C GLY A 402 -21.01 -8.52 25.71
N THR A 403 -22.33 -8.48 25.65
CA THR A 403 -23.08 -8.71 24.42
C THR A 403 -24.11 -7.61 24.26
N LEU A 404 -24.10 -6.93 23.13
CA LEU A 404 -25.12 -5.96 22.78
C LEU A 404 -26.26 -6.63 22.01
N GLU A 405 -27.52 -6.43 22.43
CA GLU A 405 -28.67 -6.79 21.62
C GLU A 405 -29.14 -5.59 20.79
N ALA A 406 -29.10 -5.73 19.49
CA ALA A 406 -29.51 -4.68 18.57
C ALA A 406 -30.15 -5.26 17.30
N ASP A 407 -31.00 -4.46 16.67
CA ASP A 407 -31.46 -4.74 15.31
C ASP A 407 -30.40 -4.28 14.32
N TYR A 408 -30.04 -5.17 13.41
CA TYR A 408 -29.16 -4.84 12.29
C TYR A 408 -30.04 -4.56 11.06
N PRO A 409 -29.88 -3.43 10.38
CA PRO A 409 -30.62 -3.17 9.16
C PRO A 409 -30.26 -4.24 8.13
N SER A 410 -31.28 -4.97 7.66
CA SER A 410 -31.07 -5.92 6.56
C SER A 410 -30.47 -5.18 5.37
N PRO A 411 -29.38 -5.63 4.78
CA PRO A 411 -28.86 -5.00 3.58
C PRO A 411 -29.90 -5.15 2.46
N ASP A 412 -30.47 -4.06 2.01
CA ASP A 412 -31.37 -3.97 0.83
C ASP A 412 -30.62 -4.25 -0.48
N GLY A 413 -29.56 -5.06 -0.42
CA GLY A 413 -28.64 -5.32 -1.49
C GLY A 413 -29.29 -6.08 -2.64
N LYS A 414 -29.68 -5.36 -3.68
CA LYS A 414 -29.96 -6.00 -4.97
C LYS A 414 -28.64 -6.53 -5.56
N PRO A 415 -28.62 -7.74 -6.13
CA PRO A 415 -27.43 -8.23 -6.81
C PRO A 415 -27.02 -7.26 -7.92
N LEU A 416 -25.71 -6.99 -8.02
CA LEU A 416 -25.19 -6.16 -9.11
C LEU A 416 -25.59 -6.74 -10.48
N PRO A 417 -25.99 -5.90 -11.45
CA PRO A 417 -26.28 -6.34 -12.80
C PRO A 417 -25.10 -7.15 -13.38
N LYS A 418 -25.41 -8.20 -14.13
CA LYS A 418 -24.38 -8.99 -14.82
C LYS A 418 -23.59 -8.06 -15.76
N GLY A 419 -22.28 -8.16 -15.73
CA GLY A 419 -21.38 -7.41 -16.60
C GLY A 419 -20.97 -6.02 -16.07
N ILE A 420 -21.64 -5.45 -15.08
CA ILE A 420 -21.32 -4.09 -14.58
C ILE A 420 -19.84 -3.93 -14.15
N ARG A 421 -19.26 -4.97 -13.56
CA ARG A 421 -17.82 -4.93 -13.18
C ARG A 421 -16.92 -4.84 -14.40
N THR A 422 -17.28 -5.49 -15.50
CA THR A 422 -16.55 -5.41 -16.77
C THR A 422 -16.70 -4.05 -17.40
N GLU A 423 -17.92 -3.51 -17.42
CA GLU A 423 -18.18 -2.15 -17.92
C GLU A 423 -17.39 -1.08 -17.17
N ILE A 424 -17.38 -1.13 -15.83
CA ILE A 424 -16.57 -0.21 -15.02
C ILE A 424 -15.09 -0.28 -15.42
N ARG A 425 -14.54 -1.46 -15.60
CA ARG A 425 -13.12 -1.66 -15.97
C ARG A 425 -12.81 -1.09 -17.35
N HIS A 426 -13.70 -1.24 -18.31
CA HIS A 426 -13.54 -0.66 -19.65
C HIS A 426 -13.53 0.88 -19.63
N ILE A 427 -14.15 1.51 -18.62
CA ILE A 427 -14.13 2.95 -18.43
C ILE A 427 -12.84 3.45 -17.77
N MET A 428 -12.06 2.55 -17.14
CA MET A 428 -10.86 2.86 -16.33
C MET A 428 -9.54 2.39 -16.97
N PRO A 429 -9.23 2.70 -18.26
CA PRO A 429 -7.95 2.36 -18.85
C PRO A 429 -6.85 3.33 -18.36
N VAL A 430 -5.59 2.88 -18.42
CA VAL A 430 -4.40 3.68 -18.03
C VAL A 430 -4.36 5.05 -18.70
N SER A 431 -4.69 5.12 -19.98
CA SER A 431 -4.68 6.37 -20.76
C SER A 431 -5.73 7.38 -20.31
N TYR A 432 -6.84 6.92 -19.73
CA TYR A 432 -7.93 7.79 -19.32
C TYR A 432 -7.68 8.44 -17.95
N THR A 433 -7.23 7.67 -16.98
CA THR A 433 -7.02 8.16 -15.60
C THR A 433 -5.75 9.00 -15.48
N HIS A 434 -4.69 8.68 -16.23
CA HIS A 434 -3.42 9.39 -16.13
C HIS A 434 -3.41 10.75 -16.83
N LEU A 435 -4.18 10.91 -17.92
CA LEU A 435 -4.24 12.16 -18.69
C LEU A 435 -5.27 13.15 -18.14
N ARG A 436 -6.32 12.71 -17.45
CA ARG A 436 -7.38 13.59 -16.92
C ARG A 436 -7.24 13.95 -15.44
N ALA A 437 -6.48 13.20 -14.65
CA ALA A 437 -6.24 13.56 -13.25
C ALA A 437 -5.33 14.80 -13.09
N HIS A 438 -4.76 15.29 -14.19
CA HIS A 438 -3.84 16.43 -14.23
C HIS A 438 -4.31 17.60 -15.11
N GLU A 439 -5.49 17.50 -15.74
CA GLU A 439 -6.22 18.61 -16.35
C GLU A 439 -7.23 19.20 -15.35
#